data_4ad9d3f460a8a2c50610cb0103459d3e
#
_entry.id   4ad9d3f460a8a2c50610cb0103459d3e
#
_cell.length_a   1.000
_cell.length_b   1.000
_cell.length_c   1.000
_cell.angle_alpha   90.00
_cell.angle_beta   90.00
_cell.angle_gamma   90.00
#
_symmetry.space_group_name_H-M   'P 1'
#
loop_
_entity.id
_entity.type
_entity.pdbx_description
1 polymer ?
#
loop_
_entity_poly.entity_id
_entity_poly.type
_entity_poly.pdbx_seq_one_letter_code
_entity_poly.pdbx_strand_id
1 'polypeptide(L)'
;QDYSDLYGNHASVNWNPRQCAKGYTFHRILYGPYRLRHPIVRKGWKAWVDAGCPELNAELRSKYMFDARGQDEFIQISWEDAFRNIAKTLRGIAERYSGEEGQQRLLAQGYQPEMVESMGGAGTRCIKMRGGMGLLGVIGKYGMYRLNNSLGILDTLVRGVDPGQARAGRNWANYTWHGDQAPGHPWVHGLQTSDCDFNDLRSSKLIIMDGKNLVENKLTDSH
;
A
#
# COMPACT_ATOMS: atom_id res chain seq x y z
N GLN A 1 -36.07 -20.07 -3.19
CA GLN A 1 -34.99 -20.76 -3.90
C GLN A 1 -34.32 -21.71 -2.91
N ASP A 2 -34.36 -23.01 -3.19
CA ASP A 2 -33.57 -23.97 -2.46
C ASP A 2 -32.10 -23.79 -2.81
N TYR A 3 -31.32 -23.49 -1.82
CA TYR A 3 -29.90 -23.33 -1.94
C TYR A 3 -29.21 -24.49 -1.25
N SER A 4 -28.54 -25.32 -1.99
CA SER A 4 -27.68 -26.35 -1.44
C SER A 4 -26.25 -26.14 -1.84
N ASP A 5 -25.31 -26.35 -0.93
CA ASP A 5 -23.90 -26.37 -1.24
C ASP A 5 -23.46 -27.70 -1.84
N LEU A 6 -22.18 -27.84 -2.17
CA LEU A 6 -21.62 -29.09 -2.71
C LEU A 6 -21.70 -30.31 -1.77
N TYR A 7 -22.00 -30.08 -0.49
CA TYR A 7 -22.08 -31.11 0.54
C TYR A 7 -23.53 -31.43 0.91
N GLY A 8 -24.49 -30.86 0.17
CA GLY A 8 -25.93 -31.09 0.42
C GLY A 8 -26.49 -30.30 1.60
N ASN A 9 -25.78 -29.33 2.13
CA ASN A 9 -26.34 -28.44 3.14
C ASN A 9 -27.29 -27.45 2.50
N HIS A 10 -28.44 -27.26 3.14
CA HIS A 10 -29.41 -26.26 2.71
C HIS A 10 -29.17 -24.94 3.46
N ALA A 11 -29.20 -23.82 2.72
CA ALA A 11 -29.14 -22.51 3.35
C ALA A 11 -30.35 -22.31 4.26
N SER A 12 -30.13 -21.77 5.45
CA SER A 12 -31.22 -21.34 6.30
C SER A 12 -32.03 -20.23 5.63
N VAL A 13 -33.30 -20.08 6.05
CA VAL A 13 -34.16 -18.98 5.54
C VAL A 13 -33.55 -17.58 5.78
N ASN A 14 -32.61 -17.49 6.70
CA ASN A 14 -31.92 -16.26 7.04
C ASN A 14 -30.64 -16.05 6.23
N TRP A 15 -30.16 -17.10 5.56
CA TRP A 15 -28.96 -16.99 4.74
C TRP A 15 -29.34 -16.70 3.30
N ASN A 16 -28.97 -15.53 2.84
CA ASN A 16 -29.22 -15.09 1.48
C ASN A 16 -27.90 -14.66 0.85
N PRO A 17 -27.31 -15.50 0.00
CA PRO A 17 -26.01 -15.19 -0.63
C PRO A 17 -26.19 -14.01 -1.59
N ARG A 18 -25.63 -12.89 -1.19
CA ARG A 18 -25.67 -11.63 -1.93
C ARG A 18 -24.27 -11.08 -2.11
N GLN A 19 -24.11 -10.30 -3.13
CA GLN A 19 -22.88 -9.54 -3.37
C GLN A 19 -23.18 -8.04 -3.34
N CYS A 20 -22.19 -7.26 -2.89
CA CYS A 20 -22.27 -5.82 -3.03
C CYS A 20 -22.09 -5.41 -4.49
N ALA A 21 -22.53 -4.19 -4.84
CA ALA A 21 -22.41 -3.64 -6.19
C ALA A 21 -20.98 -3.67 -6.75
N LYS A 22 -19.98 -3.59 -5.89
CA LYS A 22 -18.57 -3.70 -6.28
C LYS A 22 -18.25 -5.07 -6.89
N GLY A 23 -18.73 -6.15 -6.27
CA GLY A 23 -18.56 -7.50 -6.80
C GLY A 23 -19.28 -7.68 -8.16
N TYR A 24 -20.51 -7.22 -8.26
CA TYR A 24 -21.27 -7.29 -9.52
C TYR A 24 -20.62 -6.53 -10.66
N THR A 25 -19.96 -5.42 -10.38
CA THR A 25 -19.36 -4.54 -11.38
C THR A 25 -17.87 -4.80 -11.60
N PHE A 26 -17.27 -5.74 -10.88
CA PHE A 26 -15.82 -5.97 -10.92
C PHE A 26 -15.30 -6.34 -12.31
N HIS A 27 -16.11 -7.03 -13.11
CA HIS A 27 -15.80 -7.31 -14.51
C HIS A 27 -15.52 -6.06 -15.33
N ARG A 28 -16.15 -4.91 -15.01
CA ARG A 28 -15.91 -3.62 -15.68
C ARG A 28 -14.53 -3.08 -15.41
N ILE A 29 -13.95 -3.38 -14.24
CA ILE A 29 -12.57 -3.00 -13.90
C ILE A 29 -11.59 -3.85 -14.70
N LEU A 30 -11.87 -5.15 -14.87
CA LEU A 30 -10.98 -6.08 -15.58
C LEU A 30 -11.06 -5.95 -17.10
N TYR A 31 -12.26 -5.79 -17.65
CA TYR A 31 -12.53 -5.84 -19.09
C TYR A 31 -13.05 -4.54 -19.65
N GLY A 32 -13.18 -3.51 -18.83
CA GLY A 32 -13.68 -2.21 -19.26
C GLY A 32 -12.71 -1.45 -20.18
N PRO A 33 -13.21 -0.46 -20.92
CA PRO A 33 -12.41 0.29 -21.89
C PRO A 33 -11.29 1.10 -21.28
N TYR A 34 -11.39 1.41 -19.99
CA TYR A 34 -10.38 2.18 -19.26
C TYR A 34 -9.32 1.32 -18.56
N ARG A 35 -9.37 0.00 -18.79
CA ARG A 35 -8.35 -0.91 -18.21
C ARG A 35 -6.98 -0.62 -18.79
N LEU A 36 -6.04 -0.27 -17.92
CA LEU A 36 -4.64 -0.13 -18.30
C LEU A 36 -4.07 -1.51 -18.68
N ARG A 37 -3.50 -1.60 -19.88
CA ARG A 37 -2.91 -2.85 -20.41
C ARG A 37 -1.38 -2.85 -20.33
N HIS A 38 -0.79 -1.69 -20.15
CA HIS A 38 0.65 -1.47 -20.09
C HIS A 38 0.97 -0.52 -18.94
N PRO A 39 2.19 -0.57 -18.40
CA PRO A 39 2.64 0.44 -17.46
C PRO A 39 2.56 1.83 -18.08
N ILE A 40 2.12 2.78 -17.30
CA ILE A 40 2.15 4.19 -17.63
C ILE A 40 2.98 4.93 -16.58
N VAL A 41 3.65 5.98 -17.00
CA VAL A 41 4.47 6.81 -16.13
C VAL A 41 4.22 8.28 -16.44
N ARG A 42 4.28 9.13 -15.43
CA ARG A 42 4.23 10.57 -15.63
C ARG A 42 5.47 11.02 -16.41
N LYS A 43 5.27 11.82 -17.43
CA LYS A 43 6.33 12.31 -18.34
C LYS A 43 7.41 13.07 -17.59
N GLY A 44 7.04 13.95 -16.68
CA GLY A 44 7.97 14.70 -15.85
C GLY A 44 8.80 13.78 -14.94
N TRP A 45 8.18 12.79 -14.29
CA TRP A 45 8.91 11.82 -13.47
C TRP A 45 9.89 10.99 -14.31
N LYS A 46 9.47 10.55 -15.50
CA LYS A 46 10.35 9.81 -16.43
C LYS A 46 11.58 10.65 -16.80
N ALA A 47 11.37 11.92 -17.12
CA ALA A 47 12.46 12.84 -17.44
C ALA A 47 13.44 13.03 -16.27
N TRP A 48 12.92 13.07 -15.03
CA TRP A 48 13.75 13.12 -13.84
C TRP A 48 14.59 11.86 -13.64
N VAL A 49 14.02 10.68 -13.87
CA VAL A 49 14.76 9.41 -13.81
C VAL A 49 15.83 9.33 -14.88
N ASP A 50 15.53 9.77 -16.10
CA ASP A 50 16.47 9.80 -17.20
C ASP A 50 17.65 10.76 -16.93
N ALA A 51 17.38 11.85 -16.24
CA ALA A 51 18.40 12.79 -15.78
C ALA A 51 19.25 12.29 -14.60
N GLY A 52 19.06 11.06 -14.14
CA GLY A 52 19.85 10.45 -13.06
C GLY A 52 19.29 10.67 -11.66
N CYS A 53 18.00 11.00 -11.54
CA CYS A 53 17.32 11.24 -10.26
C CYS A 53 17.99 12.35 -9.43
N PRO A 54 18.23 13.56 -9.97
CA PRO A 54 18.88 14.61 -9.21
C PRO A 54 18.09 14.96 -7.93
N GLU A 55 18.78 15.50 -6.93
CA GLU A 55 18.14 15.97 -5.71
C GLU A 55 17.15 17.10 -6.02
N LEU A 56 15.92 16.98 -5.51
CA LEU A 56 14.84 17.89 -5.84
C LEU A 56 14.89 19.15 -4.97
N ASN A 57 15.15 20.29 -5.59
CA ASN A 57 14.85 21.61 -5.05
C ASN A 57 13.57 22.18 -5.67
N ALA A 58 13.17 23.38 -5.33
CA ALA A 58 11.95 23.99 -5.84
C ALA A 58 11.94 24.10 -7.39
N GLU A 59 13.05 24.50 -7.99
CA GLU A 59 13.19 24.62 -9.43
C GLU A 59 13.07 23.27 -10.14
N LEU A 60 13.78 22.24 -9.67
CA LEU A 60 13.73 20.89 -10.25
C LEU A 60 12.39 20.21 -10.02
N ARG A 61 11.70 20.50 -8.92
CA ARG A 61 10.34 20.03 -8.70
C ARG A 61 9.38 20.57 -9.76
N SER A 62 9.46 21.84 -10.06
CA SER A 62 8.67 22.47 -11.13
C SER A 62 9.09 21.96 -12.50
N LYS A 63 10.40 21.95 -12.81
CA LYS A 63 10.92 21.45 -14.08
C LYS A 63 10.45 20.03 -14.41
N TYR A 64 10.42 19.14 -13.45
CA TYR A 64 10.00 17.74 -13.62
C TYR A 64 8.56 17.49 -13.23
N MET A 65 7.74 18.51 -13.11
CA MET A 65 6.30 18.44 -12.87
C MET A 65 5.91 17.69 -11.58
N PHE A 66 6.76 17.69 -10.54
CA PHE A 66 6.46 17.02 -9.27
C PHE A 66 5.33 17.69 -8.48
N ASP A 67 5.14 18.98 -8.68
CA ASP A 67 4.09 19.81 -8.11
C ASP A 67 2.82 19.89 -8.97
N ALA A 68 2.83 19.29 -10.16
CA ALA A 68 1.76 19.34 -11.14
C ALA A 68 0.96 18.02 -11.21
N ARG A 69 0.61 17.45 -10.06
CA ARG A 69 -0.21 16.22 -10.02
C ARG A 69 -1.57 16.45 -10.68
N GLY A 70 -1.90 15.56 -11.65
CA GLY A 70 -3.12 15.66 -12.43
C GLY A 70 -3.03 16.57 -13.66
N GLN A 71 -1.93 17.29 -13.84
CA GLN A 71 -1.68 18.16 -14.99
C GLN A 71 -0.59 17.61 -15.92
N ASP A 72 0.25 16.72 -15.43
CA ASP A 72 1.31 16.09 -16.20
C ASP A 72 0.72 14.99 -17.11
N GLU A 73 1.32 14.79 -18.27
CA GLU A 73 0.96 13.73 -19.19
C GLU A 73 1.45 12.37 -18.71
N PHE A 74 0.68 11.33 -19.02
CA PHE A 74 1.09 9.95 -18.87
C PHE A 74 1.57 9.39 -20.20
N ILE A 75 2.72 8.74 -20.18
CA ILE A 75 3.27 8.01 -21.31
C ILE A 75 3.31 6.51 -21.03
N GLN A 76 3.04 5.72 -22.04
CA GLN A 76 3.17 4.27 -21.96
C GLN A 76 4.64 3.87 -22.06
N ILE A 77 5.04 2.90 -21.24
CA ILE A 77 6.38 2.31 -21.25
C ILE A 77 6.29 0.78 -21.23
N SER A 78 7.39 0.12 -21.50
CA SER A 78 7.50 -1.32 -21.35
C SER A 78 7.55 -1.73 -19.88
N TRP A 79 7.22 -2.99 -19.57
CA TRP A 79 7.41 -3.56 -18.22
C TRP A 79 8.87 -3.54 -17.80
N GLU A 80 9.77 -3.81 -18.74
CA GLU A 80 11.22 -3.78 -18.48
C GLU A 80 11.69 -2.38 -18.10
N ASP A 81 11.24 -1.36 -18.81
CA ASP A 81 11.55 0.03 -18.47
C ASP A 81 10.93 0.44 -17.14
N ALA A 82 9.72 0.00 -16.84
CA ALA A 82 9.08 0.27 -15.57
C ALA A 82 9.91 -0.29 -14.40
N PHE A 83 10.33 -1.56 -14.47
CA PHE A 83 11.16 -2.17 -13.45
C PHE A 83 12.54 -1.52 -13.34
N ARG A 84 13.17 -1.23 -14.47
CA ARG A 84 14.47 -0.54 -14.52
C ARG A 84 14.39 0.85 -13.86
N ASN A 85 13.36 1.61 -14.19
CA ASN A 85 13.16 2.95 -13.64
C ASN A 85 12.92 2.91 -12.13
N ILE A 86 12.08 1.96 -11.65
CA ILE A 86 11.84 1.77 -10.21
C ILE A 86 13.13 1.38 -9.50
N ALA A 87 13.85 0.39 -10.01
CA ALA A 87 15.10 -0.09 -9.42
C ALA A 87 16.15 1.03 -9.35
N LYS A 88 16.32 1.80 -10.43
CA LYS A 88 17.23 2.96 -10.48
C LYS A 88 16.87 4.00 -9.42
N THR A 89 15.58 4.30 -9.26
CA THR A 89 15.10 5.26 -8.27
C THR A 89 15.36 4.77 -6.84
N LEU A 90 15.01 3.53 -6.54
CA LEU A 90 15.21 2.94 -5.19
C LEU A 90 16.70 2.88 -4.84
N ARG A 91 17.54 2.45 -5.77
CA ARG A 91 18.98 2.42 -5.60
C ARG A 91 19.55 3.84 -5.37
N GLY A 92 19.14 4.82 -6.18
CA GLY A 92 19.57 6.20 -6.02
C GLY A 92 19.19 6.81 -4.68
N ILE A 93 18.01 6.45 -4.12
CA ILE A 93 17.62 6.86 -2.77
C ILE A 93 18.53 6.20 -1.73
N ALA A 94 18.77 4.89 -1.84
CA ALA A 94 19.63 4.17 -0.91
C ALA A 94 21.06 4.72 -0.90
N GLU A 95 21.64 4.99 -2.07
CA GLU A 95 22.98 5.57 -2.22
C GLU A 95 23.06 6.99 -1.64
N ARG A 96 22.08 7.83 -1.97
CA ARG A 96 22.05 9.24 -1.52
C ARG A 96 22.03 9.39 0.00
N TYR A 97 21.35 8.51 0.69
CA TYR A 97 21.18 8.54 2.14
C TYR A 97 22.08 7.55 2.88
N SER A 98 23.12 7.04 2.23
CA SER A 98 24.12 6.15 2.83
C SER A 98 25.29 6.94 3.39
N GLY A 99 25.95 6.35 4.39
CA GLY A 99 27.15 6.89 5.00
C GLY A 99 26.95 8.23 5.71
N GLU A 100 28.05 8.91 5.98
CA GLU A 100 28.08 10.17 6.71
C GLU A 100 27.37 11.31 5.95
N GLU A 101 27.59 11.39 4.66
CA GLU A 101 26.89 12.39 3.83
C GLU A 101 25.37 12.19 3.84
N GLY A 102 24.92 10.94 3.82
CA GLY A 102 23.50 10.60 3.92
C GLY A 102 22.91 11.00 5.26
N GLN A 103 23.65 10.85 6.34
CA GLN A 103 23.23 11.31 7.67
C GLN A 103 23.13 12.84 7.73
N GLN A 104 24.11 13.54 7.22
CA GLN A 104 24.09 15.02 7.16
C GLN A 104 22.91 15.54 6.34
N ARG A 105 22.57 14.89 5.23
CA ARG A 105 21.38 15.23 4.44
C ARG A 105 20.10 15.08 5.22
N LEU A 106 19.95 14.01 6.00
CA LEU A 106 18.77 13.80 6.83
C LEU A 106 18.65 14.85 7.94
N LEU A 107 19.77 15.16 8.60
CA LEU A 107 19.82 16.21 9.62
C LEU A 107 19.44 17.59 9.02
N ALA A 108 19.97 17.90 7.85
CA ALA A 108 19.63 19.13 7.12
C ALA A 108 18.14 19.20 6.71
N GLN A 109 17.48 18.07 6.57
CA GLN A 109 16.04 17.96 6.31
C GLN A 109 15.18 18.03 7.59
N GLY A 110 15.80 18.22 8.76
CA GLY A 110 15.11 18.37 10.03
C GLY A 110 14.78 17.06 10.76
N TYR A 111 15.39 15.94 10.36
CA TYR A 111 15.29 14.70 11.13
C TYR A 111 16.04 14.82 12.44
N GLN A 112 15.48 14.22 13.50
CA GLN A 112 16.11 14.22 14.83
C GLN A 112 17.38 13.39 14.81
N PRO A 113 18.48 13.87 15.48
CA PRO A 113 19.76 13.16 15.49
C PRO A 113 19.66 11.72 15.98
N GLU A 114 18.89 11.47 17.04
CA GLU A 114 18.72 10.12 17.61
C GLU A 114 18.04 9.17 16.59
N MET A 115 17.12 9.69 15.78
CA MET A 115 16.49 8.89 14.71
C MET A 115 17.50 8.56 13.62
N VAL A 116 18.32 9.51 13.22
CA VAL A 116 19.35 9.33 12.17
C VAL A 116 20.39 8.31 12.64
N GLU A 117 20.86 8.43 13.87
CA GLU A 117 21.79 7.50 14.48
C GLU A 117 21.19 6.09 14.58
N SER A 118 19.95 5.96 15.07
CA SER A 118 19.26 4.67 15.19
C SER A 118 19.04 3.98 13.83
N MET A 119 18.96 4.75 12.75
CA MET A 119 18.88 4.22 11.38
C MET A 119 20.24 3.69 10.86
N GLY A 120 21.36 4.04 11.53
CA GLY A 120 22.69 3.56 11.17
C GLY A 120 23.10 3.91 9.75
N GLY A 121 22.95 5.18 9.39
CA GLY A 121 23.29 5.69 8.06
C GLY A 121 22.18 5.52 7.02
N ALA A 122 20.99 5.24 7.45
CA ALA A 122 19.75 5.19 6.70
C ALA A 122 19.71 4.27 5.45
N GLY A 123 20.41 4.61 4.38
CA GLY A 123 20.45 3.77 3.16
C GLY A 123 19.04 3.34 2.71
N THR A 124 18.82 2.04 2.58
CA THR A 124 17.52 1.45 2.20
C THR A 124 16.41 1.71 3.22
N ARG A 125 16.74 2.07 4.47
CA ARG A 125 15.75 2.38 5.51
C ARG A 125 15.00 3.68 5.26
N CYS A 126 15.49 4.53 4.36
CA CYS A 126 14.73 5.67 3.84
C CYS A 126 13.53 5.24 2.98
N ILE A 127 13.53 3.98 2.51
CA ILE A 127 12.47 3.43 1.70
C ILE A 127 11.43 2.81 2.63
N LYS A 128 10.22 3.36 2.61
CA LYS A 128 9.10 2.88 3.40
C LYS A 128 8.05 2.26 2.49
N MET A 129 7.78 1.00 2.73
CA MET A 129 6.74 0.27 2.03
C MET A 129 5.48 0.23 2.88
N ARG A 130 4.33 0.40 2.24
CA ARG A 130 3.03 0.29 2.89
C ARG A 130 2.20 -0.78 2.20
N GLY A 131 1.68 -1.68 2.99
CA GLY A 131 0.67 -2.64 2.59
C GLY A 131 -0.70 -2.27 3.13
N GLY A 132 -1.72 -2.90 2.62
CA GLY A 132 -3.10 -2.76 3.06
C GLY A 132 -3.89 -4.01 2.71
N MET A 133 -5.19 -4.01 2.96
CA MET A 133 -6.05 -5.18 2.74
C MET A 133 -6.03 -5.68 1.28
N GLY A 134 -5.93 -4.81 0.30
CA GLY A 134 -5.81 -5.19 -1.10
C GLY A 134 -4.56 -6.01 -1.45
N LEU A 135 -3.58 -6.05 -0.55
CA LEU A 135 -2.34 -6.83 -0.69
C LEU A 135 -2.32 -8.11 0.14
N LEU A 136 -3.45 -8.56 0.67
CA LEU A 136 -3.53 -9.78 1.48
C LEU A 136 -3.41 -11.07 0.65
N GLY A 137 -3.58 -11.01 -0.67
CA GLY A 137 -3.36 -12.15 -1.55
C GLY A 137 -1.90 -12.62 -1.53
N VAL A 138 -1.69 -13.87 -1.92
CA VAL A 138 -0.35 -14.51 -1.94
C VAL A 138 0.66 -13.64 -2.70
N ILE A 139 0.31 -13.19 -3.90
CA ILE A 139 1.21 -12.38 -4.74
C ILE A 139 1.49 -11.02 -4.10
N GLY A 140 0.46 -10.32 -3.60
CA GLY A 140 0.62 -9.01 -3.00
C GLY A 140 1.43 -9.05 -1.71
N LYS A 141 1.05 -9.91 -0.77
CA LYS A 141 1.69 -10.01 0.55
C LYS A 141 3.12 -10.53 0.44
N TYR A 142 3.30 -11.69 -0.18
CA TYR A 142 4.63 -12.29 -0.27
C TYR A 142 5.54 -11.56 -1.27
N GLY A 143 4.99 -10.99 -2.33
CA GLY A 143 5.73 -10.12 -3.24
C GLY A 143 6.29 -8.89 -2.52
N MET A 144 5.50 -8.27 -1.64
CA MET A 144 5.96 -7.14 -0.84
C MET A 144 7.06 -7.54 0.16
N TYR A 145 6.92 -8.68 0.84
CA TYR A 145 7.97 -9.19 1.72
C TYR A 145 9.25 -9.52 0.95
N ARG A 146 9.13 -10.17 -0.21
CA ARG A 146 10.27 -10.46 -1.05
C ARG A 146 11.00 -9.19 -1.49
N LEU A 147 10.26 -8.18 -1.94
CA LEU A 147 10.85 -6.89 -2.29
C LEU A 147 11.55 -6.24 -1.09
N ASN A 148 10.91 -6.25 0.08
CA ASN A 148 11.50 -5.70 1.30
C ASN A 148 12.80 -6.43 1.69
N ASN A 149 12.85 -7.75 1.57
CA ASN A 149 14.06 -8.53 1.82
C ASN A 149 15.15 -8.24 0.76
N SER A 150 14.76 -8.01 -0.49
CA SER A 150 15.68 -7.60 -1.56
C SER A 150 16.31 -6.23 -1.28
N LEU A 151 15.62 -5.34 -0.57
CA LEU A 151 16.20 -4.08 -0.10
C LEU A 151 17.29 -4.32 0.95
N GLY A 152 17.21 -5.38 1.75
CA GLY A 152 18.31 -5.78 2.63
C GLY A 152 19.58 -6.19 1.86
N ILE A 153 19.40 -6.92 0.75
CA ILE A 153 20.52 -7.28 -0.14
C ILE A 153 21.11 -6.00 -0.78
N LEU A 154 20.27 -5.10 -1.23
CA LEU A 154 20.71 -3.81 -1.76
C LEU A 154 21.50 -3.02 -0.71
N ASP A 155 21.05 -3.03 0.54
CA ASP A 155 21.74 -2.37 1.65
C ASP A 155 23.15 -2.92 1.87
N THR A 156 23.33 -4.26 1.79
CA THR A 156 24.65 -4.89 1.82
C THR A 156 25.56 -4.35 0.72
N LEU A 157 25.04 -4.24 -0.50
CA LEU A 157 25.81 -3.76 -1.64
C LEU A 157 26.15 -2.26 -1.55
N VAL A 158 25.20 -1.44 -1.09
CA VAL A 158 25.36 0.04 -1.05
C VAL A 158 26.24 0.46 0.12
N ARG A 159 26.03 -0.10 1.30
CA ARG A 159 26.82 0.26 2.50
C ARG A 159 28.06 -0.58 2.72
N GLY A 160 28.23 -1.69 1.96
CA GLY A 160 29.36 -2.59 2.13
C GLY A 160 29.38 -3.31 3.48
N VAL A 161 28.22 -3.53 4.10
CA VAL A 161 28.09 -4.20 5.40
C VAL A 161 27.92 -5.72 5.22
N ASP A 162 28.25 -6.48 6.26
CA ASP A 162 27.95 -7.90 6.29
C ASP A 162 26.45 -8.17 6.16
N PRO A 163 26.06 -9.29 5.50
CA PRO A 163 24.64 -9.63 5.35
C PRO A 163 23.85 -9.68 6.66
N GLY A 164 24.48 -10.08 7.76
CA GLY A 164 23.85 -10.08 9.08
C GLY A 164 23.58 -8.67 9.66
N GLN A 165 24.23 -7.66 9.14
CA GLN A 165 24.05 -6.25 9.53
C GLN A 165 23.18 -5.49 8.55
N ALA A 166 22.85 -6.09 7.40
CA ALA A 166 22.00 -5.49 6.39
C ALA A 166 20.59 -5.18 6.95
N ARG A 167 20.04 -4.07 6.55
CA ARG A 167 18.75 -3.60 7.02
C ARG A 167 17.82 -3.43 5.84
N ALA A 168 16.75 -4.21 5.84
CA ALA A 168 15.70 -4.07 4.85
C ALA A 168 15.01 -2.70 4.96
N GLY A 169 14.29 -2.32 3.92
CA GLY A 169 13.38 -1.20 3.94
C GLY A 169 12.34 -1.35 5.07
N ARG A 170 11.73 -0.25 5.45
CA ARG A 170 10.68 -0.26 6.47
C ARG A 170 9.37 -0.74 5.87
N ASN A 171 8.76 -1.73 6.49
CA ASN A 171 7.45 -2.22 6.10
C ASN A 171 6.40 -1.82 7.14
N TRP A 172 5.30 -1.25 6.66
CA TRP A 172 4.15 -0.89 7.47
C TRP A 172 2.87 -1.40 6.81
N ALA A 173 2.15 -2.25 7.49
CA ALA A 173 0.82 -2.64 7.09
C ALA A 173 -0.21 -1.72 7.79
N ASN A 174 -1.07 -1.06 7.03
CA ASN A 174 -2.18 -0.30 7.60
C ASN A 174 -3.25 -1.18 8.23
N TYR A 175 -3.07 -2.47 8.18
CA TYR A 175 -4.02 -3.46 8.63
C TYR A 175 -4.38 -3.32 10.12
N THR A 176 -3.42 -2.91 10.94
CA THR A 176 -3.62 -2.67 12.38
C THR A 176 -4.58 -1.51 12.70
N TRP A 177 -4.91 -0.69 11.71
CA TRP A 177 -5.81 0.45 11.85
C TRP A 177 -7.16 0.23 11.18
N HIS A 178 -7.41 -0.97 10.70
CA HIS A 178 -8.59 -1.29 9.90
C HIS A 178 -9.18 -2.62 10.31
N GLY A 179 -10.48 -2.66 10.47
CA GLY A 179 -11.22 -3.85 10.87
C GLY A 179 -10.97 -4.26 12.32
N ASP A 180 -11.02 -5.55 12.54
CA ASP A 180 -10.93 -6.23 13.83
C ASP A 180 -9.58 -6.11 14.54
N GLN A 181 -8.55 -5.67 13.84
CA GLN A 181 -7.21 -5.44 14.40
C GLN A 181 -6.95 -3.97 14.76
N ALA A 182 -7.94 -3.12 14.62
CA ALA A 182 -7.81 -1.71 14.99
C ALA A 182 -7.60 -1.56 16.51
N PRO A 183 -6.61 -0.77 16.94
CA PRO A 183 -6.39 -0.56 18.38
C PRO A 183 -7.59 0.01 19.11
N GLY A 184 -8.47 0.73 18.41
CA GLY A 184 -9.68 1.30 18.97
C GLY A 184 -10.66 0.26 19.50
N HIS A 185 -10.76 -0.92 18.89
CA HIS A 185 -11.67 -1.98 19.34
C HIS A 185 -11.36 -2.44 20.78
N PRO A 186 -10.11 -2.86 21.12
CA PRO A 186 -9.77 -3.20 22.51
C PRO A 186 -9.97 -2.05 23.48
N TRP A 187 -9.71 -0.81 23.07
CA TRP A 187 -9.88 0.35 23.93
C TRP A 187 -11.34 0.63 24.27
N VAL A 188 -12.24 0.47 23.31
CA VAL A 188 -13.68 0.78 23.49
C VAL A 188 -14.45 -0.42 24.03
N HIS A 189 -14.16 -1.62 23.52
CA HIS A 189 -14.94 -2.82 23.83
C HIS A 189 -14.23 -3.78 24.77
N GLY A 190 -12.93 -3.62 25.01
CA GLY A 190 -12.11 -4.56 25.77
C GLY A 190 -11.79 -5.87 25.02
N LEU A 191 -12.24 -5.99 23.77
CA LEU A 191 -12.05 -7.19 22.95
C LEU A 191 -11.36 -6.85 21.63
N GLN A 192 -10.56 -7.78 21.12
CA GLN A 192 -9.87 -7.66 19.85
C GLN A 192 -10.85 -7.60 18.67
N THR A 193 -11.92 -8.39 18.74
CA THR A 193 -13.03 -8.41 17.79
C THR A 193 -14.32 -8.16 18.53
N SER A 194 -15.13 -7.28 18.00
CA SER A 194 -16.45 -6.92 18.56
C SER A 194 -17.55 -7.00 17.51
N ASP A 195 -17.24 -7.62 16.38
CA ASP A 195 -18.19 -7.74 15.28
C ASP A 195 -19.29 -8.73 15.64
N CYS A 196 -20.51 -8.25 15.56
CA CYS A 196 -21.70 -9.08 15.66
C CYS A 196 -22.10 -9.61 14.29
N ASP A 197 -22.83 -10.72 14.24
CA ASP A 197 -23.49 -11.14 13.01
C ASP A 197 -24.52 -10.08 12.61
N PHE A 198 -24.44 -9.59 11.37
CA PHE A 198 -25.39 -8.61 10.87
C PHE A 198 -26.85 -9.11 10.88
N ASN A 199 -27.08 -10.41 10.90
CA ASN A 199 -28.41 -10.95 11.08
C ASN A 199 -29.04 -10.55 12.43
N ASP A 200 -28.25 -10.22 13.43
CA ASP A 200 -28.73 -9.74 14.74
C ASP A 200 -29.43 -8.39 14.65
N LEU A 201 -29.19 -7.64 13.58
CA LEU A 201 -29.93 -6.39 13.32
C LEU A 201 -31.43 -6.62 13.25
N ARG A 202 -31.88 -7.79 12.80
CA ARG A 202 -33.30 -8.15 12.75
C ARG A 202 -33.95 -8.22 14.13
N SER A 203 -33.17 -8.55 15.14
CA SER A 203 -33.63 -8.63 16.54
C SER A 203 -33.48 -7.30 17.28
N SER A 204 -32.88 -6.30 16.67
CA SER A 204 -32.66 -4.99 17.28
C SER A 204 -33.94 -4.16 17.28
N LYS A 205 -34.26 -3.53 18.42
CA LYS A 205 -35.41 -2.62 18.55
C LYS A 205 -35.09 -1.20 18.06
N LEU A 206 -33.81 -0.86 18.01
CA LEU A 206 -33.32 0.44 17.54
C LEU A 206 -31.97 0.23 16.84
N ILE A 207 -31.85 0.80 15.64
CA ILE A 207 -30.61 0.81 14.88
C ILE A 207 -30.22 2.26 14.65
N ILE A 208 -29.03 2.63 15.12
CA ILE A 208 -28.45 3.97 14.91
C ILE A 208 -27.38 3.85 13.84
N MET A 209 -27.57 4.57 12.74
CA MET A 209 -26.59 4.67 11.66
C MET A 209 -25.84 5.98 11.79
N ASP A 210 -24.58 5.91 12.19
CA ASP A 210 -23.70 7.08 12.30
C ASP A 210 -22.56 6.96 11.28
N GLY A 211 -22.54 7.91 10.34
CA GLY A 211 -21.51 7.99 9.31
C GLY A 211 -21.40 6.80 8.35
N LYS A 212 -22.42 5.92 8.30
CA LYS A 212 -22.39 4.68 7.52
C LYS A 212 -23.49 4.68 6.45
N ASN A 213 -23.08 4.43 5.21
CA ASN A 213 -24.01 4.17 4.12
C ASN A 213 -24.18 2.66 3.94
N LEU A 214 -25.26 2.10 4.51
CA LEU A 214 -25.54 0.67 4.42
C LEU A 214 -25.79 0.22 2.97
N VAL A 215 -26.49 1.04 2.19
CA VAL A 215 -26.89 0.69 0.82
C VAL A 215 -25.68 0.55 -0.11
N GLU A 216 -24.71 1.42 -0.01
CA GLU A 216 -23.54 1.39 -0.89
C GLU A 216 -22.37 0.57 -0.34
N ASN A 217 -22.21 0.50 0.97
CA ASN A 217 -21.03 -0.11 1.60
C ASN A 217 -21.30 -1.45 2.27
N LYS A 218 -22.57 -1.79 2.52
CA LYS A 218 -22.99 -3.03 3.19
C LYS A 218 -24.24 -3.61 2.54
N LEU A 219 -24.24 -3.70 1.24
CA LEU A 219 -25.38 -4.14 0.46
C LEU A 219 -25.85 -5.56 0.80
N THR A 220 -24.97 -6.41 1.28
CA THR A 220 -25.34 -7.76 1.77
C THR A 220 -26.23 -7.71 2.99
N ASP A 221 -26.17 -6.62 3.75
CA ASP A 221 -26.81 -6.49 5.06
C ASP A 221 -27.95 -5.44 5.06
N SER A 222 -28.22 -4.83 3.91
CA SER A 222 -29.19 -3.73 3.79
C SER A 222 -30.61 -4.17 3.46
N HIS A 223 -30.90 -5.46 3.47
CA HIS A 223 -32.22 -6.03 3.11
C HIS A 223 -33.05 -6.43 4.31
#